data_7732b17ec6329182a6cb86331f3b00d5
#
_entry.id   7732b17ec6329182a6cb86331f3b00d5
#
_cell.length_a   1.000
_cell.length_b   1.000
_cell.length_c   1.000
_cell.angle_alpha   90.00
_cell.angle_beta   90.00
_cell.angle_gamma   90.00
#
_symmetry.space_group_name_H-M   'P 1'
#
loop_
_entity.id
_entity.type
_entity.pdbx_description
1 polymer ?
#
loop_
_entity_poly.entity_id
_entity_poly.type
_entity_poly.pdbx_seq_one_letter_code
_entity_poly.pdbx_strand_id
1 'polypeptide(L)'
;INYMEYAKDACLLIPIQNIADKLVERETNPKYYFADNGILNLLLLDADTSLLENLVAVTLLRRYGTDDAVFFYNRNVEVDFYLPDTGVAIQVCYTMNLSDETFQREVQALVKLNKVFECRQLLIITYDDEERIELEKCAIEVIPVWKWLLGK
;
A
#
# COMPACT_ATOMS: atom_id res chain seq x y z
N ILE A 1 -2.24 -17.46 -24.09
CA ILE A 1 -3.05 -17.79 -22.89
C ILE A 1 -2.67 -16.77 -21.84
N ASN A 2 -3.62 -15.99 -21.37
CA ASN A 2 -3.39 -14.98 -20.35
C ASN A 2 -3.68 -15.56 -18.95
N TYR A 3 -2.66 -16.17 -18.33
CA TYR A 3 -2.79 -16.78 -17.00
C TYR A 3 -3.22 -15.79 -15.91
N MET A 4 -2.92 -14.49 -16.08
CA MET A 4 -3.31 -13.46 -15.12
C MET A 4 -4.84 -13.25 -15.13
N GLU A 5 -5.48 -13.30 -16.29
CA GLU A 5 -6.95 -13.23 -16.39
C GLU A 5 -7.60 -14.41 -15.69
N TYR A 6 -7.11 -15.62 -15.92
CA TYR A 6 -7.64 -16.81 -15.22
C TYR A 6 -7.46 -16.73 -13.69
N ALA A 7 -6.33 -16.19 -13.21
CA ALA A 7 -6.10 -16.02 -11.78
C ALA A 7 -7.03 -14.95 -11.18
N LYS A 8 -7.34 -13.89 -11.92
CA LYS A 8 -8.36 -12.90 -11.54
C LYS A 8 -9.76 -13.52 -11.50
N ASP A 9 -10.15 -14.22 -12.55
CA ASP A 9 -11.48 -14.87 -12.67
C ASP A 9 -11.67 -15.92 -11.55
N ALA A 10 -10.60 -16.60 -11.15
CA ALA A 10 -10.59 -17.51 -10.02
C ALA A 10 -10.52 -16.81 -8.64
N CYS A 11 -10.54 -15.48 -8.61
CA CYS A 11 -10.39 -14.68 -7.38
C CYS A 11 -9.10 -14.99 -6.60
N LEU A 12 -8.05 -15.46 -7.25
CA LEU A 12 -6.74 -15.69 -6.63
C LEU A 12 -5.92 -14.40 -6.56
N LEU A 13 -6.08 -13.52 -7.57
CA LEU A 13 -5.41 -12.24 -7.67
C LEU A 13 -6.43 -11.10 -7.74
N ILE A 14 -6.14 -10.04 -7.01
CA ILE A 14 -6.96 -8.83 -6.97
C ILE A 14 -6.11 -7.67 -7.53
N PRO A 15 -6.55 -7.01 -8.61
CA PRO A 15 -5.85 -5.87 -9.17
C PRO A 15 -6.13 -4.60 -8.35
N ILE A 16 -5.10 -3.78 -8.15
CA ILE A 16 -5.22 -2.39 -7.68
C ILE A 16 -4.65 -1.50 -8.77
N GLN A 17 -5.36 -0.44 -9.12
CA GLN A 17 -5.01 0.45 -10.21
C GLN A 17 -4.10 1.59 -9.76
N ASN A 18 -3.31 2.15 -10.69
CA ASN A 18 -2.51 3.35 -10.44
C ASN A 18 -3.38 4.60 -10.59
N ILE A 19 -3.52 5.39 -9.53
CA ILE A 19 -4.30 6.62 -9.59
C ILE A 19 -3.67 7.70 -10.49
N ALA A 20 -2.36 7.63 -10.72
CA ALA A 20 -1.65 8.57 -11.59
C ALA A 20 -1.91 8.34 -13.08
N ASP A 21 -2.40 7.16 -13.45
CA ASP A 21 -2.65 6.80 -14.84
C ASP A 21 -3.98 7.37 -15.34
N LYS A 22 -4.05 7.62 -16.65
CA LYS A 22 -5.32 7.95 -17.29
C LYS A 22 -6.26 6.75 -17.24
N LEU A 23 -7.57 6.99 -17.26
CA LEU A 23 -8.59 5.94 -17.15
C LEU A 23 -8.34 4.75 -18.10
N VAL A 24 -7.94 5.02 -19.35
CA VAL A 24 -7.66 3.97 -20.36
C VAL A 24 -6.39 3.16 -20.02
N GLU A 25 -5.44 3.74 -19.30
CA GLU A 25 -4.16 3.12 -18.96
C GLU A 25 -4.22 2.34 -17.65
N ARG A 26 -5.16 2.67 -16.76
CA ARG A 26 -5.31 2.02 -15.45
C ARG A 26 -5.53 0.52 -15.52
N GLU A 27 -6.23 0.03 -16.53
CA GLU A 27 -6.49 -1.39 -16.71
C GLU A 27 -5.29 -2.16 -17.26
N THR A 28 -4.32 -1.48 -17.86
CA THR A 28 -3.20 -2.14 -18.55
C THR A 28 -2.05 -2.51 -17.64
N ASN A 29 -1.84 -1.77 -16.53
CA ASN A 29 -0.71 -1.95 -15.62
C ASN A 29 -1.12 -1.93 -14.13
N PRO A 30 -2.06 -2.78 -13.69
CA PRO A 30 -2.40 -2.86 -12.29
C PRO A 30 -1.30 -3.55 -11.47
N LYS A 31 -1.19 -3.22 -10.19
CA LYS A 31 -0.47 -3.99 -9.19
C LYS A 31 -1.38 -5.13 -8.72
N TYR A 32 -0.86 -6.35 -8.61
CA TYR A 32 -1.66 -7.52 -8.22
C TYR A 32 -1.32 -7.97 -6.81
N TYR A 33 -2.36 -8.27 -6.05
CA TYR A 33 -2.25 -8.83 -4.71
C TYR A 33 -2.93 -10.19 -4.64
N PHE A 34 -2.39 -11.10 -3.85
CA PHE A 34 -3.01 -12.40 -3.62
C PHE A 34 -4.19 -12.26 -2.66
N ALA A 35 -5.30 -12.92 -2.95
CA ALA A 35 -6.47 -12.94 -2.06
C ALA A 35 -6.18 -13.60 -0.70
N ASP A 36 -5.12 -14.42 -0.63
CA ASP A 36 -4.72 -15.16 0.56
C ASP A 36 -3.18 -15.15 0.73
N ASN A 37 -2.72 -14.72 1.92
CA ASN A 37 -1.30 -14.68 2.26
C ASN A 37 -0.64 -16.06 2.32
N GLY A 38 -1.40 -17.10 2.62
CA GLY A 38 -0.88 -18.47 2.64
C GLY A 38 -0.40 -18.92 1.26
N ILE A 39 -1.14 -18.54 0.20
CA ILE A 39 -0.75 -18.82 -1.19
C ILE A 39 0.51 -18.03 -1.54
N LEU A 40 0.55 -16.74 -1.21
CA LEU A 40 1.73 -15.90 -1.47
C LEU A 40 2.97 -16.45 -0.76
N ASN A 41 2.84 -16.86 0.50
CA ASN A 41 3.95 -17.43 1.29
C ASN A 41 4.58 -18.68 0.68
N LEU A 42 3.79 -19.48 -0.05
CA LEU A 42 4.30 -20.67 -0.74
C LEU A 42 5.20 -20.32 -1.94
N LEU A 43 5.09 -19.12 -2.47
CA LEU A 43 5.77 -18.69 -3.69
C LEU A 43 7.02 -17.85 -3.42
N LEU A 44 7.21 -17.35 -2.20
CA LEU A 44 8.28 -16.44 -1.84
C LEU A 44 9.35 -17.13 -0.99
N LEU A 45 10.63 -16.78 -1.27
CA LEU A 45 11.78 -17.24 -0.47
C LEU A 45 12.09 -16.30 0.69
N ASP A 46 11.89 -15.00 0.48
CA ASP A 46 12.00 -13.94 1.50
C ASP A 46 10.71 -13.10 1.44
N ALA A 47 9.86 -13.33 2.42
CA ALA A 47 8.45 -13.00 2.27
C ALA A 47 7.98 -11.84 3.15
N ASP A 48 8.74 -11.41 4.17
CA ASP A 48 8.24 -10.60 5.28
C ASP A 48 7.55 -9.30 4.83
N THR A 49 8.23 -8.46 4.05
CA THR A 49 7.65 -7.20 3.55
C THR A 49 6.49 -7.45 2.58
N SER A 50 6.65 -8.41 1.66
CA SER A 50 5.61 -8.73 0.69
C SER A 50 4.35 -9.31 1.32
N LEU A 51 4.49 -10.15 2.36
CA LEU A 51 3.35 -10.67 3.12
C LEU A 51 2.66 -9.59 3.92
N LEU A 52 3.41 -8.64 4.51
CA LEU A 52 2.85 -7.52 5.24
C LEU A 52 2.08 -6.59 4.30
N GLU A 53 2.66 -6.24 3.15
CA GLU A 53 2.01 -5.41 2.14
C GLU A 53 0.74 -6.08 1.61
N ASN A 54 0.79 -7.38 1.29
CA ASN A 54 -0.37 -8.13 0.83
C ASN A 54 -1.48 -8.21 1.92
N LEU A 55 -1.13 -8.37 3.19
CA LEU A 55 -2.08 -8.33 4.30
C LEU A 55 -2.80 -6.99 4.37
N VAL A 56 -2.06 -5.89 4.23
CA VAL A 56 -2.62 -4.54 4.19
C VAL A 56 -3.56 -4.38 3.00
N ALA A 57 -3.12 -4.79 1.79
CA ALA A 57 -3.94 -4.76 0.57
C ALA A 57 -5.27 -5.48 0.75
N VAL A 58 -5.24 -6.75 1.17
CA VAL A 58 -6.45 -7.57 1.39
C VAL A 58 -7.37 -6.94 2.45
N THR A 59 -6.80 -6.37 3.50
CA THR A 59 -7.58 -5.70 4.54
C THR A 59 -8.25 -4.43 4.02
N LEU A 60 -7.55 -3.61 3.24
CA LEU A 60 -8.12 -2.40 2.62
C LEU A 60 -9.24 -2.77 1.66
N LEU A 61 -9.02 -3.74 0.79
CA LEU A 61 -10.02 -4.20 -0.18
C LEU A 61 -11.27 -4.77 0.49
N ARG A 62 -11.13 -5.47 1.63
CA ARG A 62 -12.26 -5.95 2.43
C ARG A 62 -13.03 -4.83 3.12
N ARG A 63 -12.34 -3.76 3.54
CA ARG A 63 -12.97 -2.62 4.25
C ARG A 63 -13.67 -1.65 3.30
N TYR A 64 -13.05 -1.37 2.15
CA TYR A 64 -13.47 -0.30 1.25
C TYR A 64 -14.03 -0.79 -0.09
N GLY A 65 -13.84 -2.07 -0.44
CA GLY A 65 -14.26 -2.64 -1.72
C GLY A 65 -13.13 -2.61 -2.76
N THR A 66 -13.42 -3.17 -3.92
CA THR A 66 -12.48 -3.31 -5.03
C THR A 66 -12.63 -2.22 -6.10
N ASP A 67 -13.76 -1.51 -6.12
CA ASP A 67 -14.11 -0.60 -7.20
C ASP A 67 -13.74 0.84 -6.81
N ASP A 68 -12.67 1.36 -7.40
CA ASP A 68 -12.22 2.76 -7.29
C ASP A 68 -12.07 3.33 -5.86
N ALA A 69 -11.92 2.45 -4.87
CA ALA A 69 -11.77 2.87 -3.47
C ALA A 69 -10.31 2.85 -2.99
N VAL A 70 -9.51 1.92 -3.53
CA VAL A 70 -8.11 1.71 -3.16
C VAL A 70 -7.24 1.74 -4.42
N PHE A 71 -6.24 2.60 -4.42
CA PHE A 71 -5.28 2.76 -5.51
C PHE A 71 -3.86 2.63 -4.98
N PHE A 72 -2.88 2.39 -5.86
CA PHE A 72 -1.51 2.74 -5.62
C PHE A 72 -1.14 4.01 -6.42
N TYR A 73 -0.02 4.61 -6.09
CA TYR A 73 0.52 5.73 -6.86
C TYR A 73 1.92 5.39 -7.35
N ASN A 74 2.13 5.48 -8.66
CA ASN A 74 3.45 5.32 -9.26
C ASN A 74 3.60 6.26 -10.46
N ARG A 75 4.39 7.33 -10.28
CA ARG A 75 4.77 8.25 -11.36
C ARG A 75 6.22 8.69 -11.21
N ASN A 76 6.55 9.40 -10.16
CA ASN A 76 7.89 9.88 -9.80
C ASN A 76 8.35 9.36 -8.43
N VAL A 77 7.44 8.81 -7.69
CA VAL A 77 7.64 8.01 -6.47
C VAL A 77 6.58 6.93 -6.44
N GLU A 78 6.82 5.87 -5.69
CA GLU A 78 5.83 4.83 -5.46
C GLU A 78 5.25 4.99 -4.05
N VAL A 79 3.91 4.94 -3.95
CA VAL A 79 3.17 4.85 -2.69
C VAL A 79 2.25 3.64 -2.78
N ASP A 80 2.33 2.74 -1.81
CA ASP A 80 1.68 1.44 -1.87
C ASP A 80 0.17 1.54 -1.94
N PHE A 81 -0.44 2.41 -1.12
CA PHE A 81 -1.90 2.60 -1.15
C PHE A 81 -2.28 4.06 -0.98
N TYR A 82 -3.30 4.45 -1.72
CA TYR A 82 -3.98 5.74 -1.59
C TYR A 82 -5.49 5.54 -1.67
N LEU A 83 -6.21 6.12 -0.74
CA LEU A 83 -7.67 6.08 -0.63
C LEU A 83 -8.22 7.49 -0.90
N PRO A 84 -8.71 7.79 -2.10
CA PRO A 84 -9.15 9.13 -2.48
C PRO A 84 -10.27 9.68 -1.60
N ASP A 85 -11.27 8.87 -1.28
CA ASP A 85 -12.46 9.29 -0.50
C ASP A 85 -12.12 9.75 0.92
N THR A 86 -11.13 9.10 1.52
CA THR A 86 -10.69 9.41 2.89
C THR A 86 -9.49 10.33 2.92
N GLY A 87 -8.75 10.45 1.82
CA GLY A 87 -7.49 11.19 1.73
C GLY A 87 -6.36 10.53 2.53
N VAL A 88 -6.36 9.21 2.67
CA VAL A 88 -5.34 8.45 3.40
C VAL A 88 -4.32 7.90 2.43
N ALA A 89 -3.04 8.13 2.70
CA ALA A 89 -1.92 7.53 1.98
C ALA A 89 -1.14 6.60 2.91
N ILE A 90 -0.78 5.42 2.42
CA ILE A 90 -0.18 4.34 3.21
C ILE A 90 1.04 3.79 2.49
N GLN A 91 2.17 3.71 3.22
CA GLN A 91 3.32 2.89 2.88
C GLN A 91 3.40 1.68 3.82
N VAL A 92 3.99 0.60 3.35
CA VAL A 92 4.21 -0.60 4.15
C VAL A 92 5.70 -0.91 4.22
N CYS A 93 6.23 -0.98 5.43
CA CYS A 93 7.63 -1.27 5.69
C CYS A 93 7.75 -2.26 6.84
N TYR A 94 8.50 -3.36 6.66
CA TYR A 94 8.55 -4.40 7.69
C TYR A 94 9.14 -3.90 9.01
N THR A 95 10.25 -3.17 8.94
CA THR A 95 10.91 -2.56 10.10
C THR A 95 11.20 -1.09 9.84
N MET A 96 11.18 -0.30 10.91
CA MET A 96 11.53 1.09 10.89
C MET A 96 12.98 1.28 11.37
N ASN A 97 13.87 1.59 10.46
CA ASN A 97 15.21 2.05 10.82
C ASN A 97 15.43 3.45 10.25
N LEU A 98 15.35 4.46 11.09
CA LEU A 98 15.48 5.88 10.71
C LEU A 98 16.79 6.21 9.98
N SER A 99 17.83 5.41 10.17
CA SER A 99 19.12 5.54 9.46
C SER A 99 19.16 4.79 8.13
N ASP A 100 18.12 4.02 7.79
CA ASP A 100 18.04 3.24 6.55
C ASP A 100 17.59 4.14 5.40
N GLU A 101 18.30 4.10 4.29
CA GLU A 101 17.93 4.80 3.05
C GLU A 101 16.54 4.37 2.56
N THR A 102 16.18 3.11 2.78
CA THR A 102 14.85 2.58 2.42
C THR A 102 13.76 3.32 3.16
N PHE A 103 13.88 3.43 4.49
CA PHE A 103 12.88 4.14 5.30
C PHE A 103 12.77 5.62 4.90
N GLN A 104 13.91 6.30 4.67
CA GLN A 104 13.92 7.68 4.21
C GLN A 104 13.20 7.83 2.85
N ARG A 105 13.34 6.85 1.97
CA ARG A 105 12.64 6.82 0.68
C ARG A 105 11.12 6.73 0.87
N GLU A 106 10.63 5.87 1.78
CA GLU A 106 9.19 5.71 2.07
C GLU A 106 8.59 7.01 2.64
N VAL A 107 9.28 7.65 3.59
CA VAL A 107 8.89 8.97 4.12
C VAL A 107 8.81 10.01 3.00
N GLN A 108 9.83 10.09 2.14
CA GLN A 108 9.85 11.04 1.04
C GLN A 108 8.77 10.78 -0.01
N ALA A 109 8.41 9.52 -0.24
CA ALA A 109 7.33 9.16 -1.15
C ALA A 109 5.98 9.72 -0.66
N LEU A 110 5.65 9.52 0.62
CA LEU A 110 4.44 10.08 1.23
C LEU A 110 4.41 11.61 1.20
N VAL A 111 5.54 12.27 1.52
CA VAL A 111 5.66 13.73 1.46
C VAL A 111 5.42 14.25 0.03
N LYS A 112 5.96 13.58 -0.98
CA LYS A 112 5.76 13.96 -2.39
C LYS A 112 4.32 13.73 -2.83
N LEU A 113 3.71 12.62 -2.44
CA LEU A 113 2.30 12.37 -2.73
C LEU A 113 1.40 13.43 -2.09
N ASN A 114 1.66 13.79 -0.83
CA ASN A 114 0.90 14.81 -0.11
C ASN A 114 0.90 16.18 -0.80
N LYS A 115 1.97 16.52 -1.53
CA LYS A 115 2.01 17.74 -2.35
C LYS A 115 1.08 17.70 -3.57
N VAL A 116 0.71 16.50 -4.02
CA VAL A 116 -0.16 16.30 -5.19
C VAL A 116 -1.63 16.21 -4.79
N PHE A 117 -1.93 15.48 -3.70
CA PHE A 117 -3.30 15.12 -3.33
C PHE A 117 -3.79 15.76 -2.02
N GLU A 118 -2.96 16.54 -1.31
CA GLU A 118 -3.31 17.15 -0.01
C GLU A 118 -3.95 16.13 0.95
N CYS A 119 -3.21 15.07 1.25
CA CYS A 119 -3.69 13.95 2.06
C CYS A 119 -4.11 14.40 3.47
N ARG A 120 -5.18 13.83 3.99
CA ARG A 120 -5.64 14.06 5.37
C ARG A 120 -4.81 13.29 6.39
N GLN A 121 -4.29 12.13 6.00
CA GLN A 121 -3.49 11.27 6.85
C GLN A 121 -2.40 10.57 6.05
N LEU A 122 -1.20 10.53 6.61
CA LEU A 122 -0.05 9.81 6.07
C LEU A 122 0.36 8.72 7.06
N LEU A 123 0.36 7.47 6.60
CA LEU A 123 0.65 6.30 7.41
C LEU A 123 1.83 5.51 6.87
N ILE A 124 2.65 5.00 7.79
CA ILE A 124 3.56 3.89 7.51
C ILE A 124 3.11 2.72 8.39
N ILE A 125 2.72 1.61 7.77
CA ILE A 125 2.35 0.39 8.49
C ILE A 125 3.58 -0.50 8.57
N THR A 126 3.97 -0.84 9.80
CA THR A 126 5.12 -1.70 10.11
C THR A 126 4.67 -3.02 10.72
N TYR A 127 5.63 -3.95 10.89
CA TYR A 127 5.35 -5.18 11.61
C TYR A 127 5.03 -4.89 13.10
N ASP A 128 5.91 -4.16 13.80
CA ASP A 128 5.75 -3.90 15.25
C ASP A 128 6.27 -2.52 15.72
N ASP A 129 6.80 -1.69 14.82
CA ASP A 129 7.31 -0.37 15.19
C ASP A 129 6.17 0.65 15.29
N GLU A 130 6.25 1.55 16.27
CA GLU A 130 5.31 2.64 16.47
C GLU A 130 6.07 3.95 16.72
N GLU A 131 5.78 4.97 15.90
CA GLU A 131 6.36 6.31 16.04
C GLU A 131 5.50 7.37 15.37
N ARG A 132 5.76 8.63 15.67
CA ARG A 132 5.20 9.78 14.97
C ARG A 132 6.33 10.67 14.46
N ILE A 133 6.38 10.86 13.15
CA ILE A 133 7.39 11.67 12.47
C ILE A 133 6.78 13.03 12.19
N GLU A 134 7.26 14.05 12.89
CA GLU A 134 6.84 15.42 12.65
C GLU A 134 7.73 16.06 11.57
N LEU A 135 7.11 16.62 10.55
CA LEU A 135 7.76 17.35 9.47
C LEU A 135 7.21 18.79 9.44
N GLU A 136 7.89 19.70 8.76
CA GLU A 136 7.50 21.12 8.74
C GLU A 136 6.04 21.37 8.30
N LYS A 137 5.49 20.51 7.42
CA LYS A 137 4.16 20.71 6.79
C LYS A 137 3.18 19.57 6.97
N CYS A 138 3.60 18.46 7.53
CA CYS A 138 2.76 17.28 7.76
C CYS A 138 3.36 16.40 8.84
N ALA A 139 2.55 15.50 9.38
CA ALA A 139 3.02 14.44 10.25
C ALA A 139 2.74 13.09 9.58
N ILE A 140 3.63 12.12 9.81
CA ILE A 140 3.47 10.74 9.38
C ILE A 140 3.32 9.89 10.62
N GLU A 141 2.27 9.10 10.70
CA GLU A 141 2.06 8.14 11.77
C GLU A 141 2.63 6.79 11.36
N VAL A 142 3.51 6.25 12.17
CA VAL A 142 4.03 4.88 12.04
C VAL A 142 3.27 4.01 13.00
N ILE A 143 2.59 2.97 12.48
CA ILE A 143 1.67 2.16 13.26
C ILE A 143 1.95 0.68 13.01
N PRO A 144 2.10 -0.14 14.08
CA PRO A 144 2.23 -1.58 13.91
C PRO A 144 0.94 -2.18 13.33
N VAL A 145 1.10 -3.15 12.42
CA VAL A 145 -0.02 -3.73 11.67
C VAL A 145 -1.12 -4.29 12.57
N TRP A 146 -0.77 -4.90 13.69
CA TRP A 146 -1.77 -5.44 14.63
C TRP A 146 -2.64 -4.35 15.23
N LYS A 147 -2.08 -3.17 15.54
CA LYS A 147 -2.81 -2.02 16.08
C LYS A 147 -3.72 -1.41 15.00
N TRP A 148 -3.20 -1.26 13.79
CA TRP A 148 -3.97 -0.78 12.63
C TRP A 148 -5.14 -1.71 12.29
N LEU A 149 -4.96 -3.04 12.36
CA LEU A 149 -6.02 -4.02 12.14
C LEU A 149 -7.15 -3.91 13.16
N LEU A 150 -6.81 -3.60 14.41
CA LEU A 150 -7.77 -3.41 15.51
C LEU A 150 -8.47 -2.04 15.49
N GLY A 151 -8.07 -1.12 14.61
CA GLY A 151 -8.62 0.24 14.53
C GLY A 151 -8.29 1.11 15.75
N LYS A 152 -7.13 0.87 16.34
CA LYS A 152 -6.65 1.56 17.57
C LYS A 152 -5.56 2.57 17.25
#